data_45063e3e60deaaf9b620bdd45c63b8ce
#
_entry.id   45063e3e60deaaf9b620bdd45c63b8ce
#
_cell.length_a   1.000
_cell.length_b   1.000
_cell.length_c   1.000
_cell.angle_alpha   90.00
_cell.angle_beta   90.00
_cell.angle_gamma   90.00
#
_symmetry.space_group_name_H-M   'P 1'
#
loop_
_entity.id
_entity.type
_entity.pdbx_description
1 polymer ?
#
loop_
_entity_poly.entity_id
_entity_poly.type
_entity_poly.pdbx_seq_one_letter_code
_entity_poly.pdbx_strand_id
1 'polypeptide(L)'
;MKRRTFVTASALSIAGLSGCIADTEYRIAETTARTGIDSLDFSVRTEVPDVTIEHPAEFVFILENTGNDAVRIKNHGVWPFGLIAVHQSPDADTSIASGKLSSQSYETSDRVDVKPTGMGLDRTPIAQTLEPGERARETYRLHGEEIRGEGTYHVVPYFDDTLPSYAMGDEWTTFEYQCAIRIEAKERLPV
;
A
#
# COMPACT_ATOMS: atom_id res chain seq x y z
N MET A 1 33.93 -32.72 64.99
CA MET A 1 34.41 -32.02 63.75
C MET A 1 33.21 -31.82 62.82
N LYS A 2 32.69 -30.59 62.73
CA LYS A 2 31.53 -30.26 61.86
C LYS A 2 32.08 -29.51 60.65
N ARG A 3 31.99 -30.15 59.46
CA ARG A 3 32.34 -29.50 58.15
C ARG A 3 31.19 -28.60 57.75
N ARG A 4 31.45 -27.31 57.58
CA ARG A 4 30.53 -26.33 56.99
C ARG A 4 30.71 -26.35 55.49
N THR A 5 29.70 -26.73 54.76
CA THR A 5 29.63 -26.65 53.27
C THR A 5 29.14 -25.27 52.90
N PHE A 6 30.00 -24.51 52.19
CA PHE A 6 29.57 -23.23 51.60
C PHE A 6 28.87 -23.53 50.25
N VAL A 7 27.60 -23.15 50.18
CA VAL A 7 26.88 -23.16 48.91
C VAL A 7 27.06 -21.78 48.30
N THR A 8 27.84 -21.77 47.21
CA THR A 8 28.00 -20.57 46.39
C THR A 8 26.80 -20.45 45.46
N ALA A 9 25.90 -19.51 45.74
CA ALA A 9 24.79 -19.19 44.83
C ALA A 9 25.32 -18.34 43.65
N SER A 10 25.45 -18.96 42.50
CA SER A 10 25.73 -18.27 41.24
C SER A 10 24.45 -17.57 40.78
N ALA A 11 24.38 -16.24 40.94
CA ALA A 11 23.36 -15.42 40.35
C ALA A 11 23.57 -15.36 38.82
N LEU A 12 22.79 -16.12 38.06
CA LEU A 12 22.67 -15.91 36.63
C LEU A 12 21.96 -14.59 36.41
N SER A 13 22.70 -13.58 36.01
CA SER A 13 22.17 -12.33 35.46
C SER A 13 21.57 -12.66 34.10
N ILE A 14 20.27 -12.85 34.06
CA ILE A 14 19.52 -12.82 32.80
C ILE A 14 19.56 -11.36 32.35
N ALA A 15 20.55 -11.01 31.52
CA ALA A 15 20.50 -9.81 30.73
C ALA A 15 19.28 -9.97 29.80
N GLY A 16 18.17 -9.36 30.22
CA GLY A 16 17.01 -9.23 29.36
C GLY A 16 17.43 -8.52 28.11
N LEU A 17 17.48 -9.27 27.01
CA LEU A 17 17.39 -8.70 25.69
C LEU A 17 15.97 -8.14 25.58
N SER A 18 15.75 -6.95 26.18
CA SER A 18 14.73 -6.06 25.72
C SER A 18 15.11 -5.71 24.29
N GLY A 19 14.65 -6.54 23.35
CA GLY A 19 14.67 -6.19 21.94
C GLY A 19 13.91 -4.86 21.86
N CYS A 20 14.66 -3.76 21.79
CA CYS A 20 14.14 -2.57 21.17
C CYS A 20 13.65 -3.02 19.82
N ILE A 21 12.33 -3.15 19.66
CA ILE A 21 11.71 -3.03 18.35
C ILE A 21 12.19 -1.64 17.93
N ALA A 22 13.24 -1.60 17.13
CA ALA A 22 13.75 -0.35 16.61
C ALA A 22 12.60 0.22 15.79
N ASP A 23 11.99 1.27 16.31
CA ASP A 23 11.01 2.08 15.59
C ASP A 23 11.76 2.69 14.40
N THR A 24 11.88 1.88 13.33
CA THR A 24 12.55 2.29 12.12
C THR A 24 11.58 3.21 11.39
N GLU A 25 11.97 4.46 11.28
CA GLU A 25 11.28 5.41 10.41
C GLU A 25 11.74 5.17 8.98
N TYR A 26 10.83 5.39 8.03
CA TYR A 26 11.08 5.24 6.62
C TYR A 26 10.81 6.54 5.88
N ARG A 27 11.32 6.60 4.65
CA ARG A 27 11.04 7.69 3.72
C ARG A 27 10.78 7.13 2.34
N ILE A 28 9.81 7.70 1.66
CA ILE A 28 9.56 7.48 0.25
C ILE A 28 10.60 8.28 -0.55
N ALA A 29 11.51 7.57 -1.20
CA ALA A 29 12.57 8.18 -1.98
C ALA A 29 12.13 8.49 -3.41
N GLU A 30 11.29 7.61 -3.99
CA GLU A 30 10.85 7.72 -5.38
C GLU A 30 9.51 7.01 -5.57
N THR A 31 8.70 7.52 -6.49
CA THR A 31 7.50 6.86 -7.00
C THR A 31 7.51 6.87 -8.52
N THR A 32 7.16 5.74 -9.13
CA THR A 32 6.94 5.64 -10.58
C THR A 32 5.57 5.06 -10.83
N ALA A 33 4.88 5.58 -11.86
CA ALA A 33 3.55 5.12 -12.19
C ALA A 33 3.34 5.19 -13.71
N ARG A 34 2.60 4.24 -14.26
CA ARG A 34 2.18 4.21 -15.67
C ARG A 34 1.01 3.26 -15.89
N THR A 35 0.26 3.46 -16.98
CA THR A 35 -0.63 2.45 -17.57
C THR A 35 -0.02 1.92 -18.86
N GLY A 36 -0.54 0.80 -19.36
CA GLY A 36 -0.27 0.32 -20.71
C GLY A 36 -1.30 0.80 -21.74
N ILE A 37 -2.08 1.84 -21.45
CA ILE A 37 -3.21 2.31 -22.26
C ILE A 37 -2.89 3.73 -22.74
N ASP A 38 -2.77 3.92 -24.06
CA ASP A 38 -2.37 5.20 -24.66
C ASP A 38 -3.31 6.37 -24.35
N SER A 39 -4.60 6.10 -24.13
CA SER A 39 -5.61 7.11 -23.80
C SER A 39 -5.72 7.42 -22.32
N LEU A 40 -4.98 6.73 -21.44
CA LEU A 40 -5.00 6.95 -20.00
C LEU A 40 -3.60 7.24 -19.48
N ASP A 41 -3.44 8.34 -18.76
CA ASP A 41 -2.25 8.60 -17.96
C ASP A 41 -2.51 8.25 -16.50
N PHE A 42 -1.59 7.49 -15.91
CA PHE A 42 -1.60 7.17 -14.50
C PHE A 42 -0.34 7.75 -13.85
N SER A 43 -0.54 8.62 -12.90
CA SER A 43 0.52 9.26 -12.14
C SER A 43 0.29 9.18 -10.64
N VAL A 44 1.40 9.20 -9.88
CA VAL A 44 1.38 9.19 -8.42
C VAL A 44 2.24 10.33 -7.92
N ARG A 45 1.67 11.14 -7.02
CA ARG A 45 2.38 12.22 -6.34
C ARG A 45 2.49 11.91 -4.86
N THR A 46 3.71 11.94 -4.32
CA THR A 46 3.96 11.82 -2.89
C THR A 46 3.73 13.18 -2.23
N GLU A 47 2.73 13.29 -1.37
CA GLU A 47 2.43 14.52 -0.61
C GLU A 47 3.21 14.54 0.71
N VAL A 48 3.24 13.41 1.42
CA VAL A 48 3.99 13.23 2.66
C VAL A 48 4.96 12.07 2.46
N PRO A 49 6.26 12.35 2.30
CA PRO A 49 7.24 11.29 2.02
C PRO A 49 7.69 10.50 3.24
N ASP A 50 7.55 11.07 4.43
CA ASP A 50 8.04 10.46 5.67
C ASP A 50 7.01 9.51 6.26
N VAL A 51 7.49 8.32 6.65
CA VAL A 51 6.71 7.34 7.40
C VAL A 51 7.30 7.28 8.81
N THR A 52 6.56 7.78 9.76
CA THR A 52 6.92 7.78 11.18
C THR A 52 5.90 6.97 11.98
N ILE A 53 6.14 6.81 13.29
CA ILE A 53 5.17 6.17 14.18
C ILE A 53 3.86 6.97 14.23
N GLU A 54 3.94 8.30 14.12
CA GLU A 54 2.80 9.20 14.28
C GLU A 54 2.10 9.50 12.94
N HIS A 55 2.83 9.41 11.83
CA HIS A 55 2.35 9.85 10.53
C HIS A 55 2.68 8.84 9.43
N PRO A 56 1.69 8.39 8.65
CA PRO A 56 1.91 7.60 7.43
C PRO A 56 2.47 8.46 6.31
N ALA A 57 3.09 7.84 5.31
CA ALA A 57 3.28 8.50 4.02
C ALA A 57 1.94 8.69 3.31
N GLU A 58 1.79 9.79 2.56
CA GLU A 58 0.59 10.06 1.78
C GLU A 58 0.91 10.20 0.29
N PHE A 59 0.07 9.57 -0.54
CA PHE A 59 0.15 9.57 -2.00
C PHE A 59 -1.17 10.02 -2.60
N VAL A 60 -1.11 10.82 -3.64
CA VAL A 60 -2.26 11.10 -4.50
C VAL A 60 -2.07 10.34 -5.81
N PHE A 61 -2.96 9.40 -6.07
CA PHE A 61 -3.06 8.65 -7.31
C PHE A 61 -4.00 9.40 -8.25
N ILE A 62 -3.59 9.57 -9.48
CA ILE A 62 -4.32 10.35 -10.49
C ILE A 62 -4.42 9.50 -11.74
N LEU A 63 -5.63 9.28 -12.22
CA LEU A 63 -5.94 8.69 -13.52
C LEU A 63 -6.57 9.76 -14.39
N GLU A 64 -5.96 10.06 -15.53
CA GLU A 64 -6.42 11.07 -16.47
C GLU A 64 -6.77 10.43 -17.81
N ASN A 65 -7.89 10.81 -18.40
CA ASN A 65 -8.17 10.51 -19.79
C ASN A 65 -7.46 11.53 -20.69
N THR A 66 -6.37 11.13 -21.31
CA THR A 66 -5.59 11.96 -22.24
C THR A 66 -6.00 11.76 -23.70
N GLY A 67 -6.96 10.86 -23.96
CA GLY A 67 -7.52 10.62 -25.28
C GLY A 67 -8.55 11.66 -25.71
N ASN A 68 -9.09 11.45 -26.92
CA ASN A 68 -10.13 12.31 -27.49
C ASN A 68 -11.55 11.77 -27.26
N ASP A 69 -11.66 10.53 -26.82
CA ASP A 69 -12.93 9.85 -26.59
C ASP A 69 -13.12 9.55 -25.10
N ALA A 70 -14.38 9.46 -24.67
CA ALA A 70 -14.72 9.07 -23.31
C ALA A 70 -14.27 7.62 -23.01
N VAL A 71 -13.68 7.41 -21.84
CA VAL A 71 -13.23 6.10 -21.37
C VAL A 71 -14.02 5.69 -20.14
N ARG A 72 -14.69 4.54 -20.21
CA ARG A 72 -15.34 3.97 -19.03
C ARG A 72 -14.36 3.12 -18.25
N ILE A 73 -14.27 3.33 -16.94
CA ILE A 73 -13.45 2.55 -16.02
C ILE A 73 -14.36 1.77 -15.08
N LYS A 74 -14.10 0.48 -14.94
CA LYS A 74 -14.83 -0.43 -14.06
C LYS A 74 -13.87 -1.10 -13.08
N ASN A 75 -14.24 -1.10 -11.81
CA ASN A 75 -13.53 -1.83 -10.75
C ASN A 75 -14.48 -2.25 -9.62
N HIS A 76 -13.94 -2.62 -8.47
CA HIS A 76 -14.68 -3.05 -7.28
C HIS A 76 -14.25 -2.24 -6.05
N GLY A 77 -15.19 -2.01 -5.14
CA GLY A 77 -14.95 -1.35 -3.85
C GLY A 77 -14.91 0.17 -3.94
N VAL A 78 -13.82 0.76 -4.41
CA VAL A 78 -13.63 2.22 -4.54
C VAL A 78 -13.12 2.57 -5.94
N TRP A 79 -13.79 3.51 -6.58
CA TRP A 79 -13.40 3.98 -7.92
C TRP A 79 -12.36 5.11 -7.82
N PRO A 80 -11.33 5.21 -8.72
CA PRO A 80 -11.10 4.36 -9.89
C PRO A 80 -10.16 3.17 -9.66
N PHE A 81 -9.45 3.08 -8.52
CA PHE A 81 -8.32 2.18 -8.35
C PHE A 81 -8.66 0.87 -7.64
N GLY A 82 -9.85 0.76 -7.02
CA GLY A 82 -10.22 -0.40 -6.22
C GLY A 82 -9.50 -0.44 -4.87
N LEU A 83 -9.42 -1.62 -4.28
CA LEU A 83 -8.61 -1.89 -3.09
C LEU A 83 -7.22 -2.30 -3.53
N ILE A 84 -6.21 -1.62 -3.02
CA ILE A 84 -4.81 -1.84 -3.39
C ILE A 84 -3.92 -2.06 -2.17
N ALA A 85 -2.83 -2.77 -2.42
CA ALA A 85 -1.80 -3.10 -1.46
C ALA A 85 -0.42 -2.83 -2.04
N VAL A 86 0.62 -2.96 -1.23
CA VAL A 86 2.02 -2.90 -1.68
C VAL A 86 2.73 -4.21 -1.37
N HIS A 87 3.58 -4.67 -2.29
CA HIS A 87 4.38 -5.87 -2.14
C HIS A 87 5.77 -5.69 -2.74
N GLN A 88 6.80 -6.33 -2.15
CA GLN A 88 8.19 -6.23 -2.65
C GLN A 88 8.44 -6.98 -3.96
N SER A 89 7.54 -7.87 -4.37
CA SER A 89 7.58 -8.51 -5.69
C SER A 89 6.40 -8.04 -6.54
N PRO A 90 6.59 -7.70 -7.80
CA PRO A 90 5.50 -7.30 -8.69
C PRO A 90 4.54 -8.46 -9.03
N ASP A 91 5.05 -9.71 -8.99
CA ASP A 91 4.28 -10.93 -9.29
C ASP A 91 3.82 -11.65 -8.02
N ALA A 92 3.69 -10.92 -6.92
CA ALA A 92 3.30 -11.52 -5.67
C ALA A 92 1.86 -12.02 -5.71
N ASP A 93 1.69 -13.27 -5.29
CA ASP A 93 0.38 -13.76 -4.85
C ASP A 93 -0.07 -12.91 -3.66
N THR A 94 -1.15 -12.15 -3.81
CA THR A 94 -1.67 -11.24 -2.78
C THR A 94 -2.13 -11.96 -1.51
N SER A 95 -2.23 -13.30 -1.56
CA SER A 95 -2.44 -14.14 -0.37
C SER A 95 -1.26 -14.09 0.63
N ILE A 96 -0.09 -13.61 0.21
CA ILE A 96 1.12 -13.54 1.03
C ILE A 96 1.31 -12.11 1.52
N ALA A 97 1.00 -11.86 2.78
CA ALA A 97 1.35 -10.70 3.63
C ALA A 97 1.80 -9.41 2.88
N SER A 98 0.93 -8.88 2.04
CA SER A 98 1.11 -7.56 1.43
C SER A 98 0.80 -6.47 2.46
N GLY A 99 1.55 -5.37 2.43
CA GLY A 99 1.18 -4.17 3.16
C GLY A 99 -0.03 -3.53 2.52
N LYS A 100 -1.08 -3.21 3.29
CA LYS A 100 -2.26 -2.53 2.76
C LYS A 100 -2.01 -1.03 2.63
N LEU A 101 -2.52 -0.44 1.57
CA LEU A 101 -2.71 1.00 1.49
C LEU A 101 -4.08 1.35 2.07
N SER A 102 -4.13 2.28 3.00
CA SER A 102 -5.41 2.77 3.55
C SER A 102 -5.89 4.00 2.78
N SER A 103 -7.20 4.20 2.72
CA SER A 103 -7.83 5.40 2.16
C SER A 103 -9.09 5.73 2.94
N GLN A 104 -9.41 7.01 3.04
CA GLN A 104 -10.68 7.45 3.63
C GLN A 104 -11.89 6.94 2.83
N SER A 105 -11.73 6.80 1.52
CA SER A 105 -12.78 6.26 0.66
C SER A 105 -13.13 4.80 0.97
N TYR A 106 -12.20 4.03 1.55
CA TYR A 106 -12.50 2.67 2.03
C TYR A 106 -13.45 2.68 3.22
N GLU A 107 -13.24 3.62 4.16
CA GLU A 107 -14.05 3.74 5.38
C GLU A 107 -15.46 4.27 5.10
N THR A 108 -15.61 5.05 4.02
CA THR A 108 -16.90 5.68 3.65
C THR A 108 -17.67 4.89 2.59
N SER A 109 -17.08 3.89 1.97
CA SER A 109 -17.72 3.06 0.95
C SER A 109 -18.63 2.01 1.57
N ASP A 110 -19.87 1.94 1.11
CA ASP A 110 -20.81 0.85 1.47
C ASP A 110 -20.35 -0.53 0.93
N ARG A 111 -19.30 -0.57 0.11
CA ARG A 111 -18.79 -1.76 -0.57
C ARG A 111 -17.53 -2.34 0.04
N VAL A 112 -16.95 -1.64 1.00
CA VAL A 112 -15.71 -2.03 1.67
C VAL A 112 -15.94 -2.17 3.16
N ASP A 113 -15.58 -3.32 3.72
CA ASP A 113 -15.64 -3.60 5.16
C ASP A 113 -14.21 -3.60 5.72
N VAL A 114 -13.78 -2.48 6.29
CA VAL A 114 -12.44 -2.34 6.88
C VAL A 114 -12.42 -2.98 8.26
N LYS A 115 -11.55 -3.97 8.43
CA LYS A 115 -11.34 -4.70 9.70
C LYS A 115 -9.90 -4.56 10.18
N PRO A 116 -9.64 -4.72 11.48
CA PRO A 116 -8.27 -4.70 12.01
C PRO A 116 -7.32 -5.70 11.32
N THR A 117 -7.84 -6.85 10.89
CA THR A 117 -7.06 -7.94 10.30
C THR A 117 -7.13 -8.03 8.78
N GLY A 118 -7.82 -7.10 8.12
CA GLY A 118 -7.97 -7.13 6.67
C GLY A 118 -9.14 -6.31 6.16
N MET A 119 -9.48 -6.50 4.90
CA MET A 119 -10.60 -5.83 4.25
C MET A 119 -11.56 -6.86 3.64
N GLY A 120 -12.87 -6.60 3.75
CA GLY A 120 -13.93 -7.28 3.02
C GLY A 120 -14.36 -6.46 1.81
N LEU A 121 -14.87 -7.09 0.78
CA LEU A 121 -15.26 -6.45 -0.46
C LEU A 121 -16.61 -6.96 -0.95
N ASP A 122 -17.56 -6.05 -1.20
CA ASP A 122 -18.69 -6.31 -2.07
C ASP A 122 -18.21 -6.28 -3.52
N ARG A 123 -18.35 -7.42 -4.20
CA ARG A 123 -17.86 -7.61 -5.58
C ARG A 123 -18.81 -7.04 -6.64
N THR A 124 -19.79 -6.26 -6.27
CA THR A 124 -20.61 -5.50 -7.24
C THR A 124 -19.73 -4.45 -7.91
N PRO A 125 -19.55 -4.49 -9.24
CA PRO A 125 -18.68 -3.56 -9.93
C PRO A 125 -19.23 -2.13 -9.90
N ILE A 126 -18.30 -1.17 -9.86
CA ILE A 126 -18.56 0.25 -10.06
C ILE A 126 -18.00 0.62 -11.42
N ALA A 127 -18.80 1.24 -12.28
CA ALA A 127 -18.35 1.76 -13.56
C ALA A 127 -18.66 3.25 -13.64
N GLN A 128 -17.65 4.05 -13.98
CA GLN A 128 -17.78 5.48 -14.23
C GLN A 128 -17.06 5.85 -15.52
N THR A 129 -17.44 6.98 -16.09
CA THR A 129 -16.83 7.51 -17.30
C THR A 129 -15.85 8.62 -16.94
N LEU A 130 -14.71 8.64 -17.62
CA LEU A 130 -13.79 9.77 -17.67
C LEU A 130 -13.93 10.40 -19.05
N GLU A 131 -14.43 11.63 -19.10
CA GLU A 131 -14.46 12.43 -20.31
C GLU A 131 -13.04 12.85 -20.75
N PRO A 132 -12.81 13.24 -22.01
CA PRO A 132 -11.52 13.75 -22.45
C PRO A 132 -10.99 14.88 -21.55
N GLY A 133 -9.77 14.72 -21.01
CA GLY A 133 -9.13 15.62 -20.07
C GLY A 133 -9.63 15.53 -18.63
N GLU A 134 -10.60 14.66 -18.33
CA GLU A 134 -11.07 14.46 -16.96
C GLU A 134 -10.08 13.63 -16.15
N ARG A 135 -10.03 13.92 -14.83
CA ARG A 135 -9.14 13.28 -13.86
C ARG A 135 -9.92 12.71 -12.70
N ALA A 136 -9.64 11.47 -12.38
CA ALA A 136 -10.02 10.85 -11.12
C ALA A 136 -8.84 10.85 -10.16
N ARG A 137 -9.11 11.07 -8.87
CA ARG A 137 -8.06 11.13 -7.84
C ARG A 137 -8.47 10.35 -6.61
N GLU A 138 -7.47 9.72 -5.99
CA GLU A 138 -7.65 9.03 -4.72
C GLU A 138 -6.39 9.23 -3.85
N THR A 139 -6.58 9.44 -2.55
CA THR A 139 -5.49 9.61 -1.60
C THR A 139 -5.30 8.32 -0.80
N TYR A 140 -4.07 7.82 -0.83
CA TYR A 140 -3.67 6.63 -0.10
C TYR A 140 -2.62 6.94 0.96
N ARG A 141 -2.63 6.13 2.03
CA ARG A 141 -1.69 6.20 3.14
C ARG A 141 -0.99 4.88 3.33
N LEU A 142 0.34 4.95 3.53
CA LEU A 142 1.17 3.80 3.88
C LEU A 142 1.70 3.98 5.30
N HIS A 143 1.24 3.12 6.19
CA HIS A 143 1.66 3.10 7.59
C HIS A 143 2.93 2.29 7.80
N GLY A 144 3.70 2.62 8.84
CA GLY A 144 4.99 1.97 9.11
C GLY A 144 4.89 0.48 9.39
N GLU A 145 3.80 0.02 10.01
CA GLU A 145 3.53 -1.40 10.26
C GLU A 145 3.34 -2.24 9.00
N GLU A 146 3.04 -1.59 7.88
CA GLU A 146 2.88 -2.25 6.58
C GLU A 146 4.21 -2.42 5.83
N ILE A 147 5.28 -1.77 6.31
CA ILE A 147 6.60 -1.81 5.69
C ILE A 147 7.45 -2.92 6.32
N ARG A 148 7.98 -3.83 5.50
CA ARG A 148 8.81 -4.96 5.94
C ARG A 148 10.31 -4.69 5.88
N GLY A 149 10.71 -3.48 5.52
CA GLY A 149 12.09 -3.03 5.36
C GLY A 149 12.24 -2.08 4.18
N GLU A 150 13.45 -1.60 3.96
CA GLU A 150 13.78 -0.80 2.79
C GLU A 150 13.71 -1.61 1.49
N GLY A 151 13.49 -0.94 0.36
CA GLY A 151 13.44 -1.57 -0.95
C GLY A 151 12.38 -0.98 -1.86
N THR A 152 12.15 -1.64 -2.98
CA THR A 152 11.10 -1.28 -3.93
C THR A 152 9.83 -2.08 -3.64
N TYR A 153 8.73 -1.38 -3.53
CA TYR A 153 7.40 -1.93 -3.36
C TYR A 153 6.57 -1.65 -4.60
N HIS A 154 5.84 -2.65 -5.04
CA HIS A 154 4.91 -2.57 -6.18
C HIS A 154 3.49 -2.47 -5.66
N VAL A 155 2.71 -1.57 -6.26
CA VAL A 155 1.27 -1.50 -5.98
C VAL A 155 0.58 -2.62 -6.74
N VAL A 156 -0.18 -3.41 -6.01
CA VAL A 156 -0.91 -4.58 -6.52
C VAL A 156 -2.36 -4.51 -6.06
N PRO A 157 -3.32 -5.17 -6.73
CA PRO A 157 -4.67 -5.33 -6.20
C PRO A 157 -4.62 -6.02 -4.83
N TYR A 158 -5.49 -5.62 -3.91
CA TYR A 158 -5.60 -6.30 -2.61
C TYR A 158 -6.23 -7.69 -2.73
N PHE A 159 -7.06 -7.91 -3.75
CA PHE A 159 -7.63 -9.21 -4.14
C PHE A 159 -7.26 -9.50 -5.60
N ASP A 160 -6.72 -10.67 -5.89
CA ASP A 160 -6.21 -11.06 -7.22
C ASP A 160 -7.23 -10.96 -8.35
N ASP A 161 -8.50 -11.15 -8.06
CA ASP A 161 -9.59 -11.15 -9.02
C ASP A 161 -10.29 -9.79 -9.18
N THR A 162 -9.68 -8.70 -8.70
CA THR A 162 -10.27 -7.36 -8.73
C THR A 162 -9.55 -6.38 -9.64
N LEU A 163 -8.86 -6.87 -10.66
CA LEU A 163 -8.23 -6.02 -11.65
C LEU A 163 -9.25 -5.07 -12.30
N PRO A 164 -8.88 -3.79 -12.50
CA PRO A 164 -9.74 -2.85 -13.18
C PRO A 164 -9.88 -3.19 -14.66
N SER A 165 -10.97 -2.71 -15.26
CA SER A 165 -11.20 -2.84 -16.69
C SER A 165 -11.58 -1.49 -17.27
N TYR A 166 -11.25 -1.27 -18.55
CA TYR A 166 -11.67 -0.08 -19.29
C TYR A 166 -12.44 -0.45 -20.55
N ALA A 167 -13.21 0.49 -21.06
CA ALA A 167 -13.92 0.38 -22.32
C ALA A 167 -14.00 1.74 -23.01
N MET A 168 -13.65 1.79 -24.30
CA MET A 168 -13.85 2.93 -25.22
C MET A 168 -15.06 2.69 -26.15
N GLY A 169 -15.75 1.57 -26.01
CA GLY A 169 -16.93 1.11 -26.74
C GLY A 169 -17.71 0.13 -25.88
N ASP A 170 -18.18 -0.96 -26.45
CA ASP A 170 -19.00 -1.94 -25.73
C ASP A 170 -18.18 -3.05 -25.03
N GLU A 171 -16.95 -3.26 -25.47
CA GLU A 171 -16.08 -4.31 -24.94
C GLU A 171 -15.23 -3.82 -23.77
N TRP A 172 -15.16 -4.64 -22.71
CA TRP A 172 -14.34 -4.40 -21.53
C TRP A 172 -13.01 -5.14 -21.64
N THR A 173 -11.92 -4.40 -21.46
CA THR A 173 -10.56 -4.94 -21.42
C THR A 173 -9.97 -4.74 -20.02
N THR A 174 -9.46 -5.81 -19.43
CA THR A 174 -8.76 -5.72 -18.13
C THR A 174 -7.38 -5.10 -18.32
N PHE A 175 -6.95 -4.30 -17.36
CA PHE A 175 -5.62 -3.69 -17.37
C PHE A 175 -5.03 -3.64 -15.96
N GLU A 176 -3.74 -3.38 -15.89
CA GLU A 176 -2.99 -3.23 -14.65
C GLU A 176 -2.39 -1.83 -14.54
N TYR A 177 -2.44 -1.28 -13.33
CA TYR A 177 -1.64 -0.12 -12.97
C TYR A 177 -0.23 -0.60 -12.62
N GLN A 178 0.78 -0.04 -13.27
CA GLN A 178 2.16 -0.29 -12.90
C GLN A 178 2.63 0.87 -12.03
N CYS A 179 2.78 0.63 -10.75
CA CYS A 179 3.26 1.62 -9.79
C CYS A 179 4.31 0.98 -8.88
N ALA A 180 5.45 1.66 -8.74
CA ALA A 180 6.49 1.26 -7.80
C ALA A 180 6.84 2.42 -6.87
N ILE A 181 7.09 2.08 -5.61
CA ILE A 181 7.41 3.00 -4.51
C ILE A 181 8.74 2.53 -3.92
N ARG A 182 9.77 3.37 -3.99
CA ARG A 182 11.05 3.10 -3.35
C ARG A 182 11.07 3.65 -1.94
N ILE A 183 11.31 2.79 -0.98
CA ILE A 183 11.33 3.07 0.45
C ILE A 183 12.75 2.93 0.98
N GLU A 184 13.22 3.91 1.72
CA GLU A 184 14.51 3.94 2.39
C GLU A 184 14.31 4.09 3.90
N ALA A 185 15.16 3.44 4.69
CA ALA A 185 15.20 3.66 6.12
C ALA A 185 15.77 5.06 6.40
N LYS A 186 15.16 5.80 7.34
CA LYS A 186 15.73 7.07 7.80
C LYS A 186 16.93 6.79 8.71
N GLU A 187 18.07 7.36 8.37
CA GLU A 187 19.22 7.37 9.28
C GLU A 187 18.86 8.22 10.52
N ARG A 188 18.91 7.61 11.69
CA ARG A 188 18.87 8.36 12.95
C ARG A 188 20.21 9.07 13.11
N LEU A 189 20.20 10.40 13.10
CA LEU A 189 21.38 11.15 13.52
C LEU A 189 21.70 10.76 14.97
N PRO A 190 22.97 10.38 15.28
CA PRO A 190 23.34 10.13 16.65
C PRO A 190 23.15 11.42 17.46
N VAL A 191 22.40 11.30 18.57
CA VAL A 191 22.18 12.37 19.55
C VAL A 191 23.42 12.55 20.40
#